data_2e30fa1a7110aa0b08eb16c9baf04a62
#
_entry.id   2e30fa1a7110aa0b08eb16c9baf04a62
#
_cell.length_a   1.000
_cell.length_b   1.000
_cell.length_c   1.000
_cell.angle_alpha   90.00
_cell.angle_beta   90.00
_cell.angle_gamma   90.00
#
_symmetry.space_group_name_H-M   'P 1'
#
loop_
_entity.id
_entity.type
_entity.pdbx_description
1 polymer ?
#
loop_
_entity_poly.entity_id
_entity_poly.type
_entity_poly.pdbx_seq_one_letter_code
_entity_poly.pdbx_strand_id
1 'polypeptide(L)'
;MSRKPKKGYFVRGQFVAEGSELDLELKRELKGTEGTSRTDKKRESDHLQEIGVELLTLRSELAERLNTQGHIPDLLRDALADARRITNFEGKRRQMQYVGKLMRKLSEESVEAIQDALNEQKMGSTRDTLALHQAEQWRDRLVADDEALAEWMAHHPQTDSQQLRALVRQARKDDTTSKRSEEHTSELQ
;
A
#
# COMPACT_ATOMS: atom_id res chain seq x y z
N MET A 1 33.57 16.85 -25.04
CA MET A 1 32.25 16.15 -24.95
C MET A 1 31.22 17.05 -25.60
N SER A 2 30.67 16.64 -26.76
CA SER A 2 29.67 17.42 -27.51
C SER A 2 28.33 17.33 -26.77
N ARG A 3 27.81 18.47 -26.26
CA ARG A 3 26.46 18.54 -25.67
C ARG A 3 25.43 18.38 -26.80
N LYS A 4 24.57 17.38 -26.68
CA LYS A 4 23.42 17.23 -27.61
C LYS A 4 22.60 18.53 -27.60
N PRO A 5 22.19 19.05 -28.79
CA PRO A 5 21.38 20.25 -28.83
C PRO A 5 20.08 20.02 -28.09
N LYS A 6 19.66 20.98 -27.25
CA LYS A 6 18.37 20.91 -26.54
C LYS A 6 17.27 20.99 -27.59
N LYS A 7 16.32 20.06 -27.56
CA LYS A 7 15.10 20.13 -28.36
C LYS A 7 14.32 21.38 -27.95
N GLY A 8 13.85 22.17 -28.90
CA GLY A 8 13.08 23.37 -28.65
C GLY A 8 12.61 24.00 -29.94
N TYR A 9 11.84 25.08 -29.84
CA TYR A 9 11.28 25.83 -30.96
C TYR A 9 11.39 27.34 -30.70
N PHE A 10 11.21 28.14 -31.76
CA PHE A 10 11.26 29.60 -31.64
C PHE A 10 9.87 30.21 -31.59
N VAL A 11 9.61 31.06 -30.59
CA VAL A 11 8.39 31.87 -30.46
C VAL A 11 8.78 33.33 -30.39
N ARG A 12 8.26 34.13 -31.30
CA ARG A 12 8.56 35.59 -31.39
C ARG A 12 10.07 35.89 -31.36
N GLY A 13 10.88 35.04 -31.99
CA GLY A 13 12.35 35.24 -32.06
C GLY A 13 13.16 34.75 -30.85
N GLN A 14 12.50 34.22 -29.84
CA GLN A 14 13.15 33.69 -28.64
C GLN A 14 13.10 32.14 -28.66
N PHE A 15 14.26 31.52 -28.37
CA PHE A 15 14.32 30.03 -28.30
C PHE A 15 13.69 29.52 -27.02
N VAL A 16 12.73 28.62 -27.16
CA VAL A 16 12.04 27.96 -26.05
C VAL A 16 12.42 26.49 -26.04
N ALA A 17 13.11 26.05 -25.00
CA ALA A 17 13.46 24.64 -24.84
C ALA A 17 12.23 23.84 -24.46
N GLU A 18 12.04 22.68 -25.08
CA GLU A 18 10.93 21.75 -24.79
C GLU A 18 11.00 21.28 -23.31
N GLY A 19 9.89 21.47 -22.57
CA GLY A 19 9.81 21.18 -21.13
C GLY A 19 10.34 22.31 -20.22
N SER A 20 10.71 23.48 -20.75
CA SER A 20 11.02 24.66 -19.93
C SER A 20 9.76 25.32 -19.37
N GLU A 21 9.90 26.11 -18.33
CA GLU A 21 8.80 26.87 -17.71
C GLU A 21 8.05 27.74 -18.71
N LEU A 22 8.81 28.41 -19.61
CA LEU A 22 8.25 29.18 -20.73
C LEU A 22 7.49 28.31 -21.74
N ASP A 23 7.94 27.08 -22.01
CA ASP A 23 7.22 26.15 -22.89
C ASP A 23 5.88 25.70 -22.27
N LEU A 24 5.86 25.46 -20.96
CA LEU A 24 4.65 25.12 -20.23
C LEU A 24 3.67 26.30 -20.18
N GLU A 25 4.18 27.52 -20.01
CA GLU A 25 3.38 28.74 -19.98
C GLU A 25 2.79 29.06 -21.35
N LEU A 26 3.57 29.00 -22.42
CA LEU A 26 3.11 29.15 -23.80
C LEU A 26 2.09 28.06 -24.21
N LYS A 27 2.30 26.83 -23.76
CA LYS A 27 1.34 25.75 -23.98
C LYS A 27 0.03 25.96 -23.21
N ARG A 28 0.07 26.61 -22.05
CA ARG A 28 -1.14 27.01 -21.30
C ARG A 28 -1.87 28.14 -22.04
N GLU A 29 -1.17 29.18 -22.50
CA GLU A 29 -1.75 30.28 -23.27
C GLU A 29 -2.36 29.82 -24.60
N LEU A 30 -1.65 28.98 -25.36
CA LEU A 30 -2.13 28.45 -26.65
C LEU A 30 -3.34 27.50 -26.51
N LYS A 31 -3.46 26.80 -25.38
CA LYS A 31 -4.60 25.93 -25.13
C LYS A 31 -5.87 26.67 -24.74
N GLY A 32 -5.78 27.97 -24.39
CA GLY A 32 -6.95 28.80 -24.08
C GLY A 32 -7.85 28.24 -22.98
N THR A 33 -7.35 27.31 -22.18
CA THR A 33 -8.10 26.63 -21.15
C THR A 33 -7.44 26.87 -19.80
N GLU A 34 -8.03 27.72 -19.00
CA GLU A 34 -7.85 27.71 -17.53
C GLU A 34 -8.34 26.36 -16.91
N GLY A 35 -8.52 25.35 -17.72
CA GLY A 35 -9.05 24.04 -17.30
C GLY A 35 -8.05 22.89 -17.50
N THR A 36 -8.12 21.92 -16.61
CA THR A 36 -7.39 20.66 -16.67
C THR A 36 -7.44 20.02 -18.05
N SER A 37 -6.28 19.63 -18.59
CA SER A 37 -6.14 18.99 -19.89
C SER A 37 -6.93 17.67 -19.94
N ARG A 38 -7.30 17.20 -21.16
CA ARG A 38 -7.91 15.86 -21.31
C ARG A 38 -7.07 14.76 -20.69
N THR A 39 -5.75 14.90 -20.73
CA THR A 39 -4.80 13.97 -20.12
C THR A 39 -4.88 14.02 -18.60
N ASP A 40 -5.03 15.22 -18.02
CA ASP A 40 -5.14 15.37 -16.56
C ASP A 40 -6.47 14.81 -16.06
N LYS A 41 -7.58 15.08 -16.76
CA LYS A 41 -8.89 14.47 -16.45
C LYS A 41 -8.87 12.94 -16.55
N LYS A 42 -8.09 12.40 -17.48
CA LYS A 42 -7.92 10.96 -17.59
C LYS A 42 -7.13 10.41 -16.40
N ARG A 43 -6.01 11.04 -16.05
CA ARG A 43 -5.19 10.63 -14.88
C ARG A 43 -6.00 10.69 -13.58
N GLU A 44 -6.77 11.73 -13.38
CA GLU A 44 -7.69 11.89 -12.24
C GLU A 44 -8.73 10.76 -12.22
N SER A 45 -9.35 10.47 -13.38
CA SER A 45 -10.31 9.37 -13.50
C SER A 45 -9.68 8.00 -13.22
N ASP A 46 -8.46 7.77 -13.70
CA ASP A 46 -7.72 6.53 -13.48
C ASP A 46 -7.36 6.40 -11.97
N HIS A 47 -6.91 7.49 -11.35
CA HIS A 47 -6.61 7.53 -9.92
C HIS A 47 -7.85 7.25 -9.05
N LEU A 48 -8.98 7.87 -9.33
CA LEU A 48 -10.24 7.60 -8.62
C LEU A 48 -10.69 6.13 -8.79
N GLN A 49 -10.42 5.54 -9.94
CA GLN A 49 -10.71 4.13 -10.16
C GLN A 49 -9.79 3.22 -9.36
N GLU A 50 -8.51 3.56 -9.20
CA GLU A 50 -7.55 2.85 -8.36
C GLU A 50 -7.99 2.88 -6.88
N ILE A 51 -8.37 4.06 -6.37
CA ILE A 51 -8.93 4.21 -5.02
C ILE A 51 -10.18 3.32 -4.86
N GLY A 52 -11.07 3.28 -5.86
CA GLY A 52 -12.25 2.42 -5.85
C GLY A 52 -11.90 0.93 -5.80
N VAL A 53 -10.79 0.50 -6.41
CA VAL A 53 -10.28 -0.88 -6.30
C VAL A 53 -9.74 -1.15 -4.90
N GLU A 54 -8.97 -0.23 -4.33
CA GLU A 54 -8.43 -0.36 -2.97
C GLU A 54 -9.53 -0.43 -1.91
N LEU A 55 -10.66 0.27 -2.09
CA LEU A 55 -11.82 0.19 -1.21
C LEU A 55 -12.41 -1.21 -1.06
N LEU A 56 -12.20 -2.11 -2.03
CA LEU A 56 -12.63 -3.51 -1.90
C LEU A 56 -11.91 -4.25 -0.78
N THR A 57 -10.68 -3.85 -0.48
CA THR A 57 -9.82 -4.46 0.54
C THR A 57 -9.83 -3.72 1.86
N LEU A 58 -10.60 -2.64 1.97
CA LEU A 58 -10.70 -1.85 3.19
C LEU A 58 -11.29 -2.67 4.33
N ARG A 59 -10.67 -2.60 5.51
CA ARG A 59 -11.14 -3.25 6.75
C ARG A 59 -12.53 -2.74 7.10
N SER A 60 -13.37 -3.63 7.64
CA SER A 60 -14.75 -3.32 8.00
C SER A 60 -14.88 -2.12 8.95
N GLU A 61 -14.01 -2.03 9.95
CA GLU A 61 -14.01 -0.93 10.92
C GLU A 61 -13.80 0.45 10.26
N LEU A 62 -12.85 0.53 9.33
CA LEU A 62 -12.57 1.76 8.58
C LEU A 62 -13.71 2.09 7.60
N ALA A 63 -14.28 1.06 6.96
CA ALA A 63 -15.42 1.22 6.06
C ALA A 63 -16.67 1.70 6.81
N GLU A 64 -16.94 1.17 8.00
CA GLU A 64 -18.05 1.60 8.86
C GLU A 64 -17.86 3.04 9.35
N ARG A 65 -16.63 3.41 9.73
CA ARG A 65 -16.30 4.78 10.10
C ARG A 65 -16.61 5.76 8.97
N LEU A 66 -16.12 5.48 7.75
CA LEU A 66 -16.37 6.32 6.57
C LEU A 66 -17.86 6.38 6.22
N ASN A 67 -18.58 5.28 6.38
CA ASN A 67 -20.01 5.21 6.15
C ASN A 67 -20.80 6.07 7.17
N THR A 68 -20.45 5.97 8.44
CA THR A 68 -21.07 6.76 9.52
C THR A 68 -20.82 8.25 9.35
N GLN A 69 -19.66 8.62 8.85
CA GLN A 69 -19.29 10.01 8.53
C GLN A 69 -19.92 10.51 7.22
N GLY A 70 -20.57 9.65 6.44
CA GLY A 70 -21.24 10.02 5.20
C GLY A 70 -20.32 10.13 3.98
N HIS A 71 -19.04 9.71 4.08
CA HIS A 71 -18.10 9.77 2.96
C HIS A 71 -18.31 8.66 1.92
N ILE A 72 -19.02 7.58 2.29
CA ILE A 72 -19.41 6.51 1.37
C ILE A 72 -20.94 6.52 1.22
N PRO A 73 -21.48 7.07 0.11
CA PRO A 73 -22.90 7.01 -0.17
C PRO A 73 -23.41 5.57 -0.33
N ASP A 74 -24.69 5.33 -0.02
CA ASP A 74 -25.32 4.00 -0.09
C ASP A 74 -25.10 3.31 -1.45
N LEU A 75 -25.24 4.06 -2.55
CA LEU A 75 -25.01 3.52 -3.90
C LEU A 75 -23.58 3.00 -4.10
N LEU A 76 -22.59 3.68 -3.54
CA LEU A 76 -21.20 3.24 -3.63
C LEU A 76 -20.97 2.02 -2.73
N ARG A 77 -21.51 2.02 -1.53
CA ARG A 77 -21.46 0.87 -0.61
C ARG A 77 -22.03 -0.39 -1.24
N ASP A 78 -23.23 -0.27 -1.83
CA ASP A 78 -23.90 -1.39 -2.49
C ASP A 78 -23.11 -1.88 -3.71
N ALA A 79 -22.59 -0.95 -4.53
CA ALA A 79 -21.74 -1.29 -5.67
C ALA A 79 -20.46 -2.03 -5.27
N LEU A 80 -19.84 -1.66 -4.15
CA LEU A 80 -18.66 -2.35 -3.59
C LEU A 80 -19.03 -3.74 -3.05
N ALA A 81 -20.19 -3.87 -2.38
CA ALA A 81 -20.70 -5.16 -1.89
C ALA A 81 -20.95 -6.13 -3.06
N ASP A 82 -21.56 -5.66 -4.13
CA ASP A 82 -21.76 -6.45 -5.35
C ASP A 82 -20.44 -6.85 -6.01
N ALA A 83 -19.47 -5.92 -6.10
CA ALA A 83 -18.15 -6.21 -6.66
C ALA A 83 -17.39 -7.30 -5.88
N ARG A 84 -17.60 -7.41 -4.57
CA ARG A 84 -17.04 -8.49 -3.74
C ARG A 84 -17.68 -9.85 -4.01
N ARG A 85 -18.96 -9.87 -4.37
CA ARG A 85 -19.72 -11.11 -4.66
C ARG A 85 -19.49 -11.66 -6.05
N ILE A 86 -19.17 -10.80 -7.02
CA ILE A 86 -18.98 -11.19 -8.42
C ILE A 86 -17.66 -11.96 -8.56
N THR A 87 -17.75 -13.21 -8.97
CA THR A 87 -16.59 -14.09 -9.24
C THR A 87 -16.15 -14.07 -10.70
N ASN A 88 -17.07 -13.79 -11.63
CA ASN A 88 -16.78 -13.71 -13.06
C ASN A 88 -15.93 -12.47 -13.36
N PHE A 89 -14.82 -12.66 -14.05
CA PHE A 89 -13.86 -11.60 -14.41
C PHE A 89 -14.52 -10.43 -15.16
N GLU A 90 -15.29 -10.73 -16.20
CA GLU A 90 -15.92 -9.69 -17.03
C GLU A 90 -17.02 -8.95 -16.27
N GLY A 91 -17.81 -9.67 -15.46
CA GLY A 91 -18.80 -9.07 -14.56
C GLY A 91 -18.14 -8.14 -13.53
N LYS A 92 -17.05 -8.60 -12.91
CA LYS A 92 -16.29 -7.80 -11.95
C LYS A 92 -15.69 -6.54 -12.60
N ARG A 93 -15.14 -6.67 -13.81
CA ARG A 93 -14.60 -5.54 -14.58
C ARG A 93 -15.69 -4.47 -14.83
N ARG A 94 -16.88 -4.88 -15.25
CA ARG A 94 -18.01 -3.94 -15.47
C ARG A 94 -18.46 -3.29 -14.18
N GLN A 95 -18.56 -4.06 -13.10
CA GLN A 95 -18.92 -3.53 -11.79
C GLN A 95 -17.89 -2.50 -11.29
N MET A 96 -16.60 -2.77 -11.47
CA MET A 96 -15.53 -1.82 -11.11
C MET A 96 -15.56 -0.54 -11.95
N GLN A 97 -15.96 -0.62 -13.22
CA GLN A 97 -16.21 0.58 -14.03
C GLN A 97 -17.36 1.42 -13.45
N TYR A 98 -18.41 0.76 -12.94
CA TYR A 98 -19.51 1.44 -12.26
C TYR A 98 -19.05 2.07 -10.95
N VAL A 99 -18.28 1.38 -10.12
CA VAL A 99 -17.63 1.94 -8.92
C VAL A 99 -16.83 3.18 -9.28
N GLY A 100 -15.97 3.12 -10.30
CA GLY A 100 -15.20 4.28 -10.77
C GLY A 100 -16.08 5.46 -11.22
N LYS A 101 -17.26 5.18 -11.80
CA LYS A 101 -18.24 6.23 -12.13
C LYS A 101 -18.85 6.86 -10.88
N LEU A 102 -19.07 6.10 -9.82
CA LEU A 102 -19.58 6.61 -8.54
C LEU A 102 -18.51 7.41 -7.81
N MET A 103 -17.25 6.95 -7.81
CA MET A 103 -16.11 7.66 -7.22
C MET A 103 -15.96 9.09 -7.79
N ARG A 104 -16.15 9.27 -9.10
CA ARG A 104 -16.11 10.61 -9.74
C ARG A 104 -17.23 11.55 -9.32
N LYS A 105 -18.26 11.08 -8.63
CA LYS A 105 -19.36 11.89 -8.11
C LYS A 105 -19.17 12.29 -6.64
N LEU A 106 -18.15 11.75 -5.98
CA LEU A 106 -17.84 12.11 -4.61
C LEU A 106 -17.30 13.52 -4.53
N SER A 107 -17.50 14.16 -3.38
CA SER A 107 -16.82 15.41 -3.04
C SER A 107 -15.33 15.16 -2.82
N GLU A 108 -14.52 16.18 -3.01
CA GLU A 108 -13.08 16.14 -2.76
C GLU A 108 -12.79 15.71 -1.32
N GLU A 109 -13.51 16.26 -0.35
CA GLU A 109 -13.45 15.89 1.07
C GLU A 109 -13.68 14.37 1.29
N SER A 110 -14.67 13.79 0.60
CA SER A 110 -14.92 12.35 0.72
C SER A 110 -13.82 11.50 0.11
N VAL A 111 -13.21 11.95 -0.98
CA VAL A 111 -12.06 11.26 -1.60
C VAL A 111 -10.86 11.33 -0.68
N GLU A 112 -10.55 12.47 -0.07
CA GLU A 112 -9.47 12.64 0.90
C GLU A 112 -9.67 11.74 2.11
N ALA A 113 -10.87 11.73 2.71
CA ALA A 113 -11.18 10.87 3.86
C ALA A 113 -11.00 9.37 3.53
N ILE A 114 -11.37 8.96 2.32
CA ILE A 114 -11.17 7.58 1.84
C ILE A 114 -9.67 7.29 1.70
N GLN A 115 -8.89 8.20 1.12
CA GLN A 115 -7.45 8.04 0.97
C GLN A 115 -6.75 7.94 2.32
N ASP A 116 -7.15 8.76 3.29
CA ASP A 116 -6.61 8.72 4.64
C ASP A 116 -6.88 7.38 5.33
N ALA A 117 -8.09 6.84 5.19
CA ALA A 117 -8.43 5.52 5.72
C ALA A 117 -7.62 4.39 5.05
N LEU A 118 -7.40 4.45 3.74
CA LEU A 118 -6.55 3.50 3.02
C LEU A 118 -5.08 3.61 3.46
N ASN A 119 -4.58 4.81 3.68
CA ASN A 119 -3.23 5.05 4.19
C ASN A 119 -3.08 4.54 5.63
N GLU A 120 -4.06 4.79 6.50
CA GLU A 120 -4.12 4.25 7.86
C GLU A 120 -4.03 2.71 7.85
N GLN A 121 -4.78 2.06 6.98
CA GLN A 121 -4.71 0.60 6.79
C GLN A 121 -3.33 0.14 6.34
N LYS A 122 -2.72 0.81 5.36
CA LYS A 122 -1.37 0.49 4.85
C LYS A 122 -0.31 0.67 5.93
N MET A 123 -0.38 1.75 6.71
CA MET A 123 0.55 2.01 7.81
C MET A 123 0.40 1.00 8.94
N GLY A 124 -0.83 0.63 9.31
CA GLY A 124 -1.11 -0.42 10.28
C GLY A 124 -0.51 -1.76 9.85
N SER A 125 -0.78 -2.18 8.61
CA SER A 125 -0.22 -3.43 8.06
C SER A 125 1.31 -3.43 8.01
N THR A 126 1.94 -2.30 7.67
CA THR A 126 3.40 -2.17 7.67
C THR A 126 3.99 -2.29 9.09
N ARG A 127 3.35 -1.66 10.08
CA ARG A 127 3.77 -1.77 11.50
C ARG A 127 3.65 -3.20 12.00
N ASP A 128 2.55 -3.89 11.68
CA ASP A 128 2.34 -5.28 12.07
C ASP A 128 3.38 -6.20 11.43
N THR A 129 3.69 -5.99 10.15
CA THR A 129 4.74 -6.73 9.44
C THR A 129 6.12 -6.49 10.03
N LEU A 130 6.47 -5.25 10.35
CA LEU A 130 7.74 -4.91 11.01
C LEU A 130 7.83 -5.53 12.40
N ALA A 131 6.74 -5.49 13.19
CA ALA A 131 6.71 -6.12 14.50
C ALA A 131 6.90 -7.65 14.41
N LEU A 132 6.27 -8.29 13.41
CA LEU A 132 6.45 -9.71 13.15
C LEU A 132 7.90 -10.04 12.80
N HIS A 133 8.50 -9.30 11.85
CA HIS A 133 9.90 -9.50 11.47
C HIS A 133 10.87 -9.27 12.64
N GLN A 134 10.61 -8.28 13.48
CA GLN A 134 11.39 -8.07 14.69
C GLN A 134 11.26 -9.24 15.68
N ALA A 135 10.04 -9.75 15.86
CA ALA A 135 9.81 -10.91 16.72
C ALA A 135 10.51 -12.17 16.16
N GLU A 136 10.49 -12.40 14.86
CA GLU A 136 11.22 -13.49 14.20
C GLU A 136 12.74 -13.35 14.38
N GLN A 137 13.28 -12.16 14.13
CA GLN A 137 14.70 -11.89 14.34
C GLN A 137 15.14 -12.14 15.79
N TRP A 138 14.34 -11.67 16.75
CA TRP A 138 14.63 -11.92 18.17
C TRP A 138 14.53 -13.40 18.52
N ARG A 139 13.52 -14.11 18.01
CA ARG A 139 13.39 -15.55 18.20
C ARG A 139 14.65 -16.29 17.71
N ASP A 140 15.10 -15.98 16.51
CA ASP A 140 16.24 -16.63 15.88
C ASP A 140 17.54 -16.34 16.65
N ARG A 141 17.73 -15.11 17.09
CA ARG A 141 18.86 -14.69 17.95
C ARG A 141 18.85 -15.40 19.30
N LEU A 142 17.70 -15.43 19.98
CA LEU A 142 17.54 -16.08 21.28
C LEU A 142 17.78 -17.60 21.21
N VAL A 143 17.40 -18.23 20.09
CA VAL A 143 17.66 -19.66 19.85
C VAL A 143 19.14 -19.90 19.56
N ALA A 144 19.78 -19.02 18.80
CA ALA A 144 21.17 -19.20 18.38
C ALA A 144 22.18 -18.88 19.48
N ASP A 145 21.94 -17.86 20.31
CA ASP A 145 22.93 -17.29 21.22
C ASP A 145 22.35 -17.01 22.63
N ASP A 146 23.12 -17.39 23.66
CA ASP A 146 22.76 -17.12 25.04
C ASP A 146 22.96 -15.66 25.46
N GLU A 147 23.86 -14.91 24.79
CA GLU A 147 24.07 -13.49 25.04
C GLU A 147 22.85 -12.66 24.61
N ALA A 148 22.13 -13.09 23.60
CA ALA A 148 20.90 -12.45 23.15
C ALA A 148 19.82 -12.38 24.23
N LEU A 149 19.83 -13.34 25.19
CA LEU A 149 18.92 -13.30 26.32
C LEU A 149 19.20 -12.13 27.27
N ALA A 150 20.47 -11.83 27.52
CA ALA A 150 20.85 -10.71 28.36
C ALA A 150 20.48 -9.36 27.69
N GLU A 151 20.71 -9.27 26.38
CA GLU A 151 20.31 -8.10 25.58
C GLU A 151 18.79 -7.90 25.59
N TRP A 152 18.02 -8.97 25.38
CA TRP A 152 16.55 -8.92 25.46
C TRP A 152 16.09 -8.39 26.82
N MET A 153 16.62 -8.94 27.92
CA MET A 153 16.24 -8.52 29.26
C MET A 153 16.58 -7.05 29.57
N ALA A 154 17.65 -6.52 28.97
CA ALA A 154 18.01 -5.11 29.10
C ALA A 154 16.98 -4.20 28.39
N HIS A 155 16.47 -4.61 27.23
CA HIS A 155 15.47 -3.87 26.47
C HIS A 155 14.04 -4.07 27.00
N HIS A 156 13.75 -5.22 27.61
CA HIS A 156 12.43 -5.65 28.05
C HIS A 156 12.43 -6.10 29.53
N PRO A 157 12.60 -5.18 30.48
CA PRO A 157 12.74 -5.52 31.90
C PRO A 157 11.48 -6.15 32.53
N GLN A 158 10.34 -6.02 31.88
CA GLN A 158 9.05 -6.62 32.29
C GLN A 158 8.94 -8.12 31.95
N THR A 159 9.90 -8.68 31.20
CA THR A 159 9.85 -10.07 30.75
C THR A 159 10.21 -11.02 31.88
N ASP A 160 9.41 -12.07 32.08
CA ASP A 160 9.77 -13.16 33.01
C ASP A 160 10.96 -13.94 32.44
N SER A 161 12.12 -13.77 33.08
CA SER A 161 13.38 -14.39 32.64
C SER A 161 13.36 -15.92 32.75
N GLN A 162 12.63 -16.48 33.72
CA GLN A 162 12.54 -17.94 33.89
C GLN A 162 11.68 -18.57 32.77
N GLN A 163 10.55 -17.95 32.49
CA GLN A 163 9.66 -18.38 31.42
C GLN A 163 10.34 -18.28 30.05
N LEU A 164 11.01 -17.17 29.76
CA LEU A 164 11.73 -16.99 28.50
C LEU A 164 12.84 -18.02 28.33
N ARG A 165 13.65 -18.29 29.35
CA ARG A 165 14.69 -19.34 29.32
C ARG A 165 14.10 -20.73 29.09
N ALA A 166 12.92 -21.02 29.66
CA ALA A 166 12.25 -22.29 29.42
C ALA A 166 11.81 -22.45 27.96
N LEU A 167 11.23 -21.39 27.39
CA LEU A 167 10.79 -21.35 26.00
C LEU A 167 11.96 -21.47 25.01
N VAL A 168 13.06 -20.77 25.25
CA VAL A 168 14.28 -20.86 24.44
C VAL A 168 14.85 -22.27 24.45
N ARG A 169 14.92 -22.92 25.63
CA ARG A 169 15.39 -24.31 25.72
C ARG A 169 14.47 -25.28 25.00
N GLN A 170 13.16 -25.07 25.07
CA GLN A 170 12.21 -25.90 24.34
C GLN A 170 12.37 -25.72 22.83
N ALA A 171 12.47 -24.49 22.34
CA ALA A 171 12.64 -24.18 20.92
C ALA A 171 13.94 -24.81 20.36
N ARG A 172 15.05 -24.73 21.09
CA ARG A 172 16.32 -25.37 20.72
C ARG A 172 16.20 -26.90 20.62
N LYS A 173 15.44 -27.52 21.53
CA LYS A 173 15.19 -28.97 21.50
C LYS A 173 14.34 -29.38 20.31
N ASP A 174 13.30 -28.57 19.99
CA ASP A 174 12.41 -28.85 18.86
C ASP A 174 13.15 -28.71 17.52
N ASP A 175 14.01 -27.69 17.38
CA ASP A 175 14.85 -27.47 16.20
C ASP A 175 15.84 -28.63 15.97
N THR A 176 16.47 -29.13 17.03
CA THR A 176 17.37 -30.33 16.93
C THR A 176 16.61 -31.58 16.58
N THR A 177 15.38 -31.75 17.03
CA THR A 177 14.53 -32.90 16.73
C THR A 177 14.05 -32.88 15.28
N SER A 178 13.69 -31.69 14.77
CA SER A 178 13.28 -31.49 13.37
C SER A 178 14.44 -31.82 12.41
N LYS A 179 15.61 -31.25 12.65
CA LYS A 179 16.82 -31.55 11.83
C LYS A 179 17.16 -33.01 11.80
N ARG A 180 17.08 -33.72 12.93
CA ARG A 180 17.36 -35.15 12.99
C ARG A 180 16.35 -36.01 12.22
N SER A 181 15.08 -35.59 12.16
CA SER A 181 14.07 -36.30 11.37
C SER A 181 14.23 -36.05 9.87
N GLU A 182 14.70 -34.87 9.44
CA GLU A 182 15.00 -34.53 8.05
C GLU A 182 16.25 -35.32 7.55
N GLU A 183 17.30 -35.41 8.36
CA GLU A 183 18.49 -36.22 8.04
C GLU A 183 18.14 -37.70 7.85
N HIS A 184 17.30 -38.26 8.73
CA HIS A 184 16.88 -39.66 8.62
C HIS A 184 16.00 -39.95 7.40
N THR A 185 15.24 -38.97 6.93
CA THR A 185 14.40 -39.08 5.72
C THR A 185 15.26 -38.97 4.45
N SER A 186 16.36 -38.24 4.50
CA SER A 186 17.32 -38.06 3.41
C SER A 186 18.23 -39.26 3.19
N GLU A 187 18.52 -40.05 4.25
CA GLU A 187 19.34 -41.25 4.16
C GLU A 187 18.58 -42.49 3.62
N LEU A 188 17.24 -42.40 3.52
CA LEU A 188 16.38 -43.50 3.04
C LEU A 188 15.93 -43.32 1.56
N GLN A 189 16.46 -42.34 0.83
CA GLN A 189 16.28 -42.13 -0.61
C GLN A 189 17.56 -42.42 -1.37
#